data_63aa968ec3ba62fc8994a98237d94a92
#
_entry.id   63aa968ec3ba62fc8994a98237d94a92
#
_cell.length_a   1.000
_cell.length_b   1.000
_cell.length_c   1.000
_cell.angle_alpha   90.00
_cell.angle_beta   90.00
_cell.angle_gamma   90.00
#
_symmetry.space_group_name_H-M   'P 1'
#
loop_
_entity.id
_entity.type
_entity.pdbx_description
1 polymer ?
#
loop_
_entity_poly.entity_id
_entity_poly.type
_entity_poly.pdbx_seq_one_letter_code
_entity_poly.pdbx_strand_id
1 'polypeptide(L)'
;MPLLTISEVARQVGLQPSAIRYYEQIGILLPAQRISGQRRYDTTVLYRLAVIQRARQTGFTLNEIQQLFFGFGNVTRASERWQKLTRRKLAELDGLMDGIKTCLLYTSRCV
;
A
#
# COMPACT_ATOMS: atom_id res chain seq x y z
N MET A 1 0.07 10.96 23.42
CA MET A 1 0.31 11.41 22.05
C MET A 1 -0.92 12.10 21.49
N PRO A 2 -0.76 13.22 20.81
CA PRO A 2 -1.91 13.87 20.21
C PRO A 2 -2.49 13.00 19.10
N LEU A 3 -3.79 12.82 19.10
CA LEU A 3 -4.51 12.14 18.05
C LEU A 3 -4.77 13.11 16.90
N LEU A 4 -4.73 12.61 15.69
CA LEU A 4 -4.87 13.42 14.48
C LEU A 4 -6.28 13.31 13.92
N THR A 5 -6.77 14.41 13.34
CA THR A 5 -8.02 14.38 12.57
C THR A 5 -7.75 13.76 11.20
N ILE A 6 -8.82 13.34 10.51
CA ILE A 6 -8.69 12.81 9.16
C ILE A 6 -8.09 13.85 8.20
N SER A 7 -8.44 15.13 8.38
CA SER A 7 -7.89 16.22 7.56
C SER A 7 -6.39 16.38 7.75
N GLU A 8 -5.93 16.29 8.99
CA GLU A 8 -4.50 16.36 9.29
C GLU A 8 -3.74 15.18 8.70
N VAL A 9 -4.28 13.98 8.85
CA VAL A 9 -3.69 12.77 8.26
C VAL A 9 -3.62 12.90 6.74
N ALA A 10 -4.73 13.28 6.11
CA ALA A 10 -4.81 13.45 4.66
C ALA A 10 -3.77 14.44 4.15
N ARG A 11 -3.61 15.55 4.85
CA ARG A 11 -2.64 16.60 4.49
C ARG A 11 -1.21 16.07 4.56
N GLN A 12 -0.88 15.35 5.63
CA GLN A 12 0.48 14.85 5.84
C GLN A 12 0.87 13.77 4.82
N VAL A 13 -0.07 12.91 4.43
CA VAL A 13 0.24 11.83 3.50
C VAL A 13 -0.09 12.16 2.04
N GLY A 14 -0.71 13.32 1.78
CA GLY A 14 -1.06 13.74 0.43
C GLY A 14 -2.19 12.95 -0.20
N LEU A 15 -3.14 12.49 0.60
CA LEU A 15 -4.32 11.75 0.13
C LEU A 15 -5.59 12.55 0.40
N GLN A 16 -6.65 12.20 -0.31
CA GLN A 16 -7.98 12.70 0.02
C GLN A 16 -8.54 11.95 1.22
N PRO A 17 -9.34 12.63 2.08
CA PRO A 17 -9.98 11.94 3.20
C PRO A 17 -10.83 10.74 2.78
N SER A 18 -11.45 10.81 1.60
CA SER A 18 -12.24 9.69 1.06
C SER A 18 -11.40 8.44 0.84
N ALA A 19 -10.13 8.60 0.41
CA ALA A 19 -9.22 7.48 0.23
C ALA A 19 -8.89 6.80 1.57
N ILE A 20 -8.70 7.59 2.62
CA ILE A 20 -8.42 7.07 3.95
C ILE A 20 -9.62 6.28 4.47
N ARG A 21 -10.82 6.83 4.31
CA ARG A 21 -12.06 6.12 4.69
C ARG A 21 -12.22 4.81 3.92
N TYR A 22 -11.87 4.83 2.65
CA TYR A 22 -11.93 3.63 1.82
C TYR A 22 -10.99 2.54 2.33
N TYR A 23 -9.76 2.91 2.69
CA TYR A 23 -8.79 1.96 3.24
C TYR A 23 -9.26 1.36 4.56
N GLU A 24 -9.92 2.16 5.41
CA GLU A 24 -10.54 1.64 6.63
C GLU A 24 -11.67 0.66 6.30
N GLN A 25 -12.49 0.99 5.32
CA GLN A 25 -13.65 0.20 4.93
C GLN A 25 -13.26 -1.17 4.41
N ILE A 26 -12.19 -1.25 3.62
CA ILE A 26 -11.71 -2.53 3.08
C ILE A 26 -10.79 -3.27 4.04
N GLY A 27 -10.48 -2.69 5.20
CA GLY A 27 -9.74 -3.36 6.27
C GLY A 27 -8.22 -3.26 6.18
N ILE A 28 -7.69 -2.43 5.29
CA ILE A 28 -6.23 -2.20 5.20
C ILE A 28 -5.75 -1.35 6.37
N LEU A 29 -6.56 -0.39 6.80
CA LEU A 29 -6.28 0.42 7.98
C LEU A 29 -7.15 -0.04 9.14
N LEU A 30 -6.59 0.05 10.34
CA LEU A 30 -7.37 -0.16 11.56
C LEU A 30 -8.41 0.96 11.69
N PRO A 31 -9.61 0.64 12.21
CA PRO A 31 -10.63 1.66 12.41
C PRO A 31 -10.13 2.79 13.30
N ALA A 32 -10.51 4.01 12.95
CA ALA A 32 -10.19 5.17 13.75
C ALA A 32 -10.87 5.09 15.11
N GLN A 33 -10.24 5.64 16.13
CA GLN A 33 -10.90 5.84 17.40
C GLN A 33 -11.92 6.97 17.25
N ARG A 34 -13.04 6.83 17.95
CA ARG A 34 -14.06 7.87 17.96
C ARG A 34 -14.07 8.56 19.31
N ILE A 35 -13.77 9.85 19.31
CA ILE A 35 -13.81 10.68 20.49
C ILE A 35 -14.86 11.76 20.23
N SER A 36 -15.90 11.79 21.05
CA SER A 36 -17.03 12.73 20.91
C SER A 36 -17.65 12.65 19.50
N GLY A 37 -17.76 11.44 18.94
CA GLY A 37 -18.36 11.21 17.64
C GLY A 37 -17.45 11.52 16.46
N GLN A 38 -16.24 12.01 16.69
CA GLN A 38 -15.30 12.35 15.64
C GLN A 38 -14.20 11.31 15.53
N ARG A 39 -13.75 11.07 14.30
CA ARG A 39 -12.66 10.13 14.04
C ARG A 39 -11.33 10.74 14.46
N ARG A 40 -10.53 9.94 15.17
CA ARG A 40 -9.18 10.34 15.59
C ARG A 40 -8.21 9.21 15.27
N TYR A 41 -7.06 9.57 14.75
CA TYR A 41 -6.06 8.64 14.27
C TYR A 41 -4.78 8.75 15.06
N ASP A 42 -4.17 7.61 15.34
CA ASP A 42 -2.84 7.50 15.93
C ASP A 42 -1.79 7.80 14.86
N THR A 43 -0.60 8.24 15.29
CA THR A 43 0.53 8.50 14.37
C THR A 43 0.98 7.25 13.61
N THR A 44 0.72 6.05 14.15
CA THR A 44 1.02 4.79 13.44
C THR A 44 0.29 4.69 12.10
N VAL A 45 -0.86 5.34 11.96
CA VAL A 45 -1.61 5.40 10.71
C VAL A 45 -0.80 6.08 9.61
N LEU A 46 -0.01 7.10 9.95
CA LEU A 46 0.84 7.79 8.98
C LEU A 46 1.85 6.85 8.34
N TYR A 47 2.50 6.02 9.16
CA TYR A 47 3.46 5.03 8.67
C TYR A 47 2.78 4.00 7.80
N ARG A 48 1.63 3.51 8.22
CA ARG A 48 0.87 2.51 7.47
C ARG A 48 0.42 3.05 6.11
N LEU A 49 -0.07 4.27 6.07
CA LEU A 49 -0.45 4.93 4.82
C LEU A 49 0.75 5.16 3.90
N ALA A 50 1.89 5.53 4.47
CA ALA A 50 3.12 5.69 3.70
C ALA A 50 3.54 4.36 3.04
N VAL A 51 3.45 3.26 3.77
CA VAL A 51 3.74 1.93 3.24
C VAL A 51 2.77 1.56 2.12
N ILE A 52 1.47 1.82 2.32
CA ILE A 52 0.45 1.54 1.31
C ILE A 52 0.74 2.32 0.03
N GLN A 53 0.99 3.61 0.14
CA GLN A 53 1.29 4.44 -1.02
C GLN A 53 2.52 3.96 -1.77
N ARG A 54 3.59 3.68 -1.03
CA ARG A 54 4.84 3.22 -1.63
C ARG A 54 4.67 1.88 -2.33
N ALA A 55 3.96 0.95 -1.71
CA ALA A 55 3.69 -0.36 -2.29
C ALA A 55 2.87 -0.22 -3.58
N ARG A 56 1.85 0.64 -3.58
CA ARG A 56 1.04 0.88 -4.78
C ARG A 56 1.87 1.49 -5.91
N GLN A 57 2.74 2.42 -5.59
CA GLN A 57 3.63 3.04 -6.58
C GLN A 57 4.58 2.03 -7.22
N THR A 58 4.97 1.01 -6.47
CA THR A 58 5.88 -0.03 -6.97
C THR A 58 5.17 -1.22 -7.61
N GLY A 59 3.84 -1.15 -7.76
CA GLY A 59 3.09 -2.15 -8.51
C GLY A 59 2.32 -3.17 -7.69
N PHE A 60 2.24 -3.00 -6.36
CA PHE A 60 1.41 -3.87 -5.54
C PHE A 60 -0.06 -3.47 -5.66
N THR A 61 -0.94 -4.46 -5.76
CA THR A 61 -2.37 -4.22 -5.73
C THR A 61 -2.83 -4.05 -4.27
N LEU A 62 -4.00 -3.43 -4.08
CA LEU A 62 -4.57 -3.30 -2.73
C LEU A 62 -4.81 -4.65 -2.08
N ASN A 63 -5.23 -5.64 -2.86
CA ASN A 63 -5.43 -7.01 -2.36
C ASN A 63 -4.13 -7.62 -1.85
N GLU A 64 -3.04 -7.43 -2.57
CA GLU A 64 -1.71 -7.89 -2.16
C GLU A 64 -1.25 -7.19 -0.89
N ILE A 65 -1.45 -5.88 -0.79
CA ILE A 65 -1.11 -5.10 0.40
C ILE A 65 -1.94 -5.59 1.59
N GLN A 66 -3.22 -5.85 1.38
CA GLN A 66 -4.10 -6.37 2.42
C GLN A 66 -3.60 -7.72 2.95
N GLN A 67 -3.15 -8.60 2.07
CA GLN A 67 -2.58 -9.89 2.47
C GLN A 67 -1.31 -9.71 3.32
N LEU A 68 -0.49 -8.71 3.02
CA LEU A 68 0.69 -8.40 3.80
C LEU A 68 0.34 -7.99 5.22
N PHE A 69 -0.65 -7.12 5.39
CA PHE A 69 -1.02 -6.62 6.70
C PHE A 69 -1.73 -7.65 7.57
N PHE A 70 -2.53 -8.53 6.97
CA PHE A 70 -3.23 -9.57 7.72
C PHE A 70 -2.32 -10.66 8.25
N GLY A 71 -1.11 -10.78 7.73
CA GLY A 71 -0.15 -11.77 8.18
C GLY A 71 0.58 -11.44 9.48
N PHE A 72 0.40 -10.24 10.02
CA PHE A 72 1.19 -9.77 11.17
C PHE A 72 0.84 -10.41 12.51
N GLY A 73 -0.24 -11.17 12.61
CA GLY A 73 -0.58 -11.91 13.83
C GLY A 73 0.31 -13.12 14.09
N ASN A 74 1.08 -13.57 13.10
CA ASN A 74 2.01 -14.68 13.24
C ASN A 74 3.29 -14.33 12.48
N VAL A 75 4.32 -13.94 13.24
CA VAL A 75 5.55 -13.33 12.71
C VAL A 75 6.23 -14.22 11.66
N THR A 76 6.32 -15.52 11.93
CA THR A 76 7.00 -16.45 11.02
C THR A 76 6.29 -16.58 9.68
N ARG A 77 4.96 -16.73 9.73
CA ARG A 77 4.16 -16.84 8.52
C ARG A 77 4.10 -15.54 7.74
N ALA A 78 4.10 -14.40 8.43
CA ALA A 78 4.12 -13.09 7.79
C ALA A 78 5.41 -12.91 6.98
N SER A 79 6.55 -13.30 7.55
CA SER A 79 7.84 -13.21 6.88
C SER A 79 7.88 -14.07 5.61
N GLU A 80 7.37 -15.31 5.69
CA GLU A 80 7.30 -16.20 4.54
C GLU A 80 6.38 -15.65 3.45
N ARG A 81 5.22 -15.14 3.82
CA ARG A 81 4.28 -14.52 2.89
C ARG A 81 4.89 -13.31 2.19
N TRP A 82 5.59 -12.50 2.96
CA TRP A 82 6.29 -11.34 2.43
C TRP A 82 7.32 -11.75 1.39
N GLN A 83 8.17 -12.73 1.72
CA GLN A 83 9.20 -13.21 0.80
C GLN A 83 8.59 -13.79 -0.48
N LYS A 84 7.53 -14.58 -0.34
CA LYS A 84 6.85 -15.20 -1.47
C LYS A 84 6.22 -14.16 -2.39
N LEU A 85 5.55 -13.18 -1.81
CA LEU A 85 4.91 -12.12 -2.57
C LEU A 85 5.95 -11.22 -3.24
N THR A 86 7.04 -10.93 -2.56
CA THR A 86 8.14 -10.12 -3.09
C THR A 86 8.78 -10.81 -4.29
N ARG A 87 9.06 -12.10 -4.21
CA ARG A 87 9.61 -12.87 -5.33
C ARG A 87 8.69 -12.84 -6.55
N ARG A 88 7.39 -13.03 -6.32
CA ARG A 88 6.41 -12.99 -7.40
C ARG A 88 6.35 -11.61 -8.04
N LYS A 89 6.36 -10.55 -7.24
CA LYS A 89 6.34 -9.17 -7.74
C LYS A 89 7.60 -8.85 -8.53
N LEU A 90 8.76 -9.27 -8.06
CA LEU A 90 10.01 -9.06 -8.79
C LEU A 90 9.98 -9.77 -10.14
N ALA A 91 9.47 -10.99 -10.20
CA ALA A 91 9.34 -11.72 -11.45
C ALA A 91 8.38 -11.02 -12.43
N GLU A 92 7.24 -10.50 -11.93
CA GLU A 92 6.29 -9.74 -12.73
C GLU A 92 6.93 -8.46 -13.30
N LEU A 93 7.66 -7.74 -12.47
CA LEU A 93 8.33 -6.49 -12.87
C LEU A 93 9.43 -6.76 -13.90
N ASP A 94 10.21 -7.82 -13.70
CA ASP A 94 11.23 -8.21 -14.66
C ASP A 94 10.60 -8.56 -16.03
N GLY A 95 9.48 -9.28 -16.02
CA GLY A 95 8.74 -9.59 -17.22
C GLY A 95 8.23 -8.35 -17.94
N LEU A 96 7.73 -7.37 -17.19
CA LEU A 96 7.28 -6.08 -17.74
C LEU A 96 8.45 -5.30 -18.35
N MET A 97 9.58 -5.27 -17.65
CA MET A 97 10.79 -4.60 -18.17
C MET A 97 11.27 -5.23 -19.46
N ASP A 98 11.29 -6.56 -19.52
CA ASP A 98 11.67 -7.29 -20.73
C ASP A 98 10.71 -7.00 -21.88
N GLY A 99 9.41 -6.94 -21.60
CA GLY A 99 8.41 -6.58 -22.58
C GLY A 99 8.60 -5.17 -23.13
N ILE A 100 8.91 -4.21 -22.27
CA ILE A 100 9.18 -2.84 -22.68
C ILE A 100 10.43 -2.76 -23.55
N LYS A 101 11.50 -3.45 -23.15
CA LYS A 101 12.75 -3.50 -23.93
C LYS A 101 12.51 -4.10 -25.31
N THR A 102 11.77 -5.19 -25.38
CA THR A 102 11.44 -5.85 -26.63
C THR A 102 10.65 -4.93 -27.54
N CYS A 103 9.64 -4.24 -27.01
CA CYS A 103 8.86 -3.26 -27.74
C CYS A 103 9.70 -2.14 -28.34
N LEU A 104 10.62 -1.57 -27.53
CA LEU A 104 11.48 -0.48 -27.95
C LEU A 104 12.45 -0.94 -29.06
N LEU A 105 13.04 -2.11 -28.89
CA LEU A 105 13.96 -2.66 -29.90
C LEU A 105 13.25 -2.95 -31.20
N TYR A 106 12.05 -3.52 -31.13
CA TYR A 106 11.25 -3.82 -32.31
C TYR A 106 10.84 -2.56 -33.04
N THR A 107 10.39 -1.55 -32.30
CA THR A 107 9.99 -0.27 -32.86
C THR A 107 11.16 0.44 -33.53
N SER A 108 12.34 0.40 -32.92
CA SER A 108 13.55 0.99 -33.49
C SER A 108 13.95 0.37 -34.80
N ARG A 109 13.72 -0.93 -34.97
CA ARG A 109 14.04 -1.63 -36.22
C ARG A 109 13.04 -1.35 -37.33
N CYS A 110 11.80 -1.00 -36.98
CA CYS A 110 10.76 -0.71 -37.96
C CYS A 110 10.81 0.71 -38.48
N VAL A 111 11.59 1.57 -37.87
CA VAL A 111 11.81 2.95 -38.27
C VAL A 111 13.14 3.05 -39.03
#